data_eb9643abdf4b329fb7e202d018699ed5
#
_entry.id   eb9643abdf4b329fb7e202d018699ed5
#
_cell.length_a   1.000
_cell.length_b   1.000
_cell.length_c   1.000
_cell.angle_alpha   90.00
_cell.angle_beta   90.00
_cell.angle_gamma   90.00
#
_symmetry.space_group_name_H-M   'P 1'
#
loop_
_entity.id
_entity.type
_entity.pdbx_description
1 polymer ?
#
loop_
_entity_poly.entity_id
_entity_poly.type
_entity_poly.pdbx_seq_one_letter_code
_entity_poly.pdbx_strand_id
1 'polypeptide(L)'
;CGAITIEEYRVVKEINMLDKVKKNKYGFYELKNKPIAEEQALNFEEEYYQNEEGGHENNYPTEALEYFENKAVQREYIIRKILGEDRKLRILDIGCGEGFLLQHFLNKGAEVCGIDYSKYGIEHNNPQLLPFLMQGDCYKILEKLIENNEVFDVVNTDCTLDMVPNPELLLQLIKRVVKKDGLIACKVSNNYSDFQIELLKNGTLSKEFWLDEKGHPSYFNKDGFVNFFDANGYECKGVYSERLIELNLMNELTNYYEKPETGKACWKTAFKIENMLHDLSMEDTVNIMRLFANMGLGRELLGIFSVK
;
A
#
# COMPACT_ATOMS: atom_id res chain seq x y z
N CYS A 1 -25.16 29.11 25.75
CA CYS A 1 -24.47 28.25 24.80
C CYS A 1 -23.68 29.16 23.88
N GLY A 2 -22.38 29.31 24.14
CA GLY A 2 -21.50 30.09 23.28
C GLY A 2 -21.17 29.25 22.04
N ALA A 3 -21.34 29.85 20.87
CA ALA A 3 -20.89 29.22 19.64
C ALA A 3 -19.36 29.18 19.67
N ILE A 4 -18.78 28.00 19.56
CA ILE A 4 -17.35 27.79 19.39
C ILE A 4 -16.95 28.46 18.08
N THR A 5 -15.95 29.33 18.08
CA THR A 5 -15.46 29.98 16.86
C THR A 5 -14.77 28.92 15.96
N ILE A 6 -14.72 29.21 14.65
CA ILE A 6 -14.04 28.34 13.67
C ILE A 6 -12.58 28.08 14.08
N GLU A 7 -11.94 29.05 14.72
CA GLU A 7 -10.56 28.98 15.20
C GLU A 7 -10.43 28.10 16.45
N GLU A 8 -11.36 28.21 17.40
CA GLU A 8 -11.44 27.32 18.57
C GLU A 8 -11.80 25.89 18.16
N TYR A 9 -12.69 25.70 17.16
CA TYR A 9 -13.01 24.39 16.59
C TYR A 9 -11.80 23.78 15.87
N ARG A 10 -10.99 24.57 15.16
CA ARG A 10 -9.73 24.15 14.58
C ARG A 10 -8.73 23.69 15.63
N VAL A 11 -8.54 24.47 16.70
CA VAL A 11 -7.61 24.15 17.79
C VAL A 11 -8.06 22.90 18.55
N VAL A 12 -9.35 22.73 18.82
CA VAL A 12 -9.90 21.53 19.48
C VAL A 12 -9.79 20.30 18.57
N LYS A 13 -9.98 20.45 17.24
CA LYS A 13 -9.79 19.36 16.27
C LYS A 13 -8.31 19.00 16.10
N GLU A 14 -7.40 19.96 16.03
CA GLU A 14 -5.96 19.69 16.01
C GLU A 14 -5.47 18.97 17.27
N ILE A 15 -6.05 19.29 18.43
CA ILE A 15 -5.72 18.62 19.69
C ILE A 15 -6.21 17.16 19.70
N ASN A 16 -7.41 16.88 19.18
CA ASN A 16 -7.93 15.49 19.08
C ASN A 16 -7.22 14.64 18.01
N MET A 17 -6.78 15.25 16.90
CA MET A 17 -6.00 14.57 15.85
C MET A 17 -4.65 14.03 16.35
N LEU A 18 -4.02 14.70 17.34
CA LEU A 18 -2.66 14.40 17.78
C LEU A 18 -2.58 13.54 19.05
N ASP A 19 -3.71 13.13 19.63
CA ASP A 19 -3.68 12.37 20.90
C ASP A 19 -3.05 10.97 20.73
N LYS A 20 -3.27 10.31 19.61
CA LYS A 20 -2.85 8.93 19.36
C LYS A 20 -1.62 8.81 18.45
N VAL A 21 -1.37 9.79 17.61
CA VAL A 21 -0.27 9.80 16.65
C VAL A 21 0.67 10.99 16.88
N LYS A 22 1.87 10.88 16.35
CA LYS A 22 2.85 11.96 16.27
C LYS A 22 3.43 12.05 14.86
N LYS A 23 3.64 13.26 14.35
CA LYS A 23 4.38 13.47 13.12
C LYS A 23 5.86 13.20 13.36
N ASN A 24 6.48 12.37 12.54
CA ASN A 24 7.90 12.02 12.67
C ASN A 24 8.81 12.97 11.86
N LYS A 25 10.11 12.74 11.95
CA LYS A 25 11.14 13.56 11.27
C LYS A 25 11.06 13.53 9.73
N TYR A 26 10.37 12.57 9.15
CA TYR A 26 10.21 12.41 7.70
C TYR A 26 8.92 13.10 7.18
N GLY A 27 7.98 13.42 8.07
CA GLY A 27 6.76 14.12 7.71
C GLY A 27 5.50 13.26 7.63
N PHE A 28 5.59 11.95 7.88
CA PHE A 28 4.43 11.07 8.06
C PHE A 28 4.11 10.88 9.55
N TYR A 29 2.98 10.25 9.88
CA TYR A 29 2.55 10.05 11.26
C TYR A 29 2.81 8.62 11.73
N GLU A 30 3.09 8.46 13.02
CA GLU A 30 3.29 7.19 13.69
C GLU A 30 2.42 7.12 14.94
N LEU A 31 1.96 5.92 15.31
CA LEU A 31 1.34 5.71 16.61
C LEU A 31 2.32 6.06 17.72
N LYS A 32 1.83 6.76 18.75
CA LYS A 32 2.60 7.02 19.97
C LYS A 32 2.88 5.73 20.75
N ASN A 33 1.88 4.83 20.78
CA ASN A 33 1.97 3.51 21.35
C ASN A 33 1.86 2.49 20.22
N LYS A 34 3.00 1.97 19.75
CA LYS A 34 3.03 0.97 18.69
C LYS A 34 2.54 -0.38 19.21
N PRO A 35 1.83 -1.18 18.39
CA PRO A 35 1.48 -2.57 18.74
C PRO A 35 2.72 -3.40 19.07
N ILE A 36 2.55 -4.43 19.88
CA ILE A 36 3.62 -5.39 20.19
C ILE A 36 3.86 -6.27 18.97
N ALA A 37 5.12 -6.40 18.54
CA ALA A 37 5.48 -7.10 17.30
C ALA A 37 5.03 -8.57 17.29
N GLU A 38 5.09 -9.25 18.44
CA GLU A 38 4.66 -10.64 18.58
C GLU A 38 3.13 -10.79 18.43
N GLU A 39 2.35 -9.83 18.93
CA GLU A 39 0.88 -9.83 18.80
C GLU A 39 0.49 -9.54 17.35
N GLN A 40 1.19 -8.63 16.66
CA GLN A 40 0.96 -8.38 15.24
C GLN A 40 1.28 -9.61 14.38
N ALA A 41 2.40 -10.27 14.63
CA ALA A 41 2.78 -11.48 13.90
C ALA A 41 1.72 -12.58 14.02
N LEU A 42 1.21 -12.81 15.25
CA LEU A 42 0.17 -13.80 15.50
C LEU A 42 -1.13 -13.44 14.78
N ASN A 43 -1.52 -12.16 14.79
CA ASN A 43 -2.71 -11.70 14.07
C ASN A 43 -2.59 -11.92 12.55
N PHE A 44 -1.44 -11.65 11.95
CA PHE A 44 -1.22 -11.90 10.51
C PHE A 44 -1.19 -13.39 10.15
N GLU A 45 -0.70 -14.24 11.04
CA GLU A 45 -0.63 -15.68 10.81
C GLU A 45 -2.01 -16.35 10.94
N GLU A 46 -2.80 -15.98 11.94
CA GLU A 46 -4.00 -16.73 12.35
C GLU A 46 -5.33 -16.02 12.03
N GLU A 47 -5.40 -14.68 12.08
CA GLU A 47 -6.69 -13.96 12.06
C GLU A 47 -6.91 -13.08 10.84
N TYR A 48 -5.84 -12.51 10.25
CA TYR A 48 -5.93 -11.45 9.25
C TYR A 48 -6.76 -11.82 8.01
N TYR A 49 -6.53 -13.03 7.46
CA TYR A 49 -7.26 -13.53 6.29
C TYR A 49 -8.61 -14.18 6.61
N GLN A 50 -8.87 -14.46 7.87
CA GLN A 50 -10.10 -15.12 8.34
C GLN A 50 -11.13 -14.12 8.84
N ASN A 51 -10.77 -12.84 8.94
CA ASN A 51 -11.67 -11.78 9.38
C ASN A 51 -12.65 -11.42 8.25
N GLU A 52 -13.94 -11.75 8.43
CA GLU A 52 -15.03 -11.44 7.48
C GLU A 52 -15.23 -9.92 7.25
N GLU A 53 -14.77 -9.08 8.17
CA GLU A 53 -14.77 -7.61 8.03
C GLU A 53 -13.52 -7.09 7.30
N GLY A 54 -12.53 -7.96 7.06
CA GLY A 54 -11.32 -7.67 6.29
C GLY A 54 -11.61 -7.51 4.79
N GLY A 55 -10.71 -6.84 4.07
CA GLY A 55 -10.82 -6.64 2.61
C GLY A 55 -10.45 -7.88 1.78
N HIS A 56 -10.20 -9.03 2.41
CA HIS A 56 -9.79 -10.28 1.76
C HIS A 56 -10.99 -11.17 1.52
N GLU A 57 -11.14 -11.64 0.28
CA GLU A 57 -12.22 -12.55 -0.10
C GLU A 57 -11.64 -13.87 -0.63
N ASN A 58 -12.27 -14.99 -0.29
CA ASN A 58 -11.90 -16.29 -0.87
C ASN A 58 -12.32 -16.42 -2.34
N ASN A 59 -13.29 -15.60 -2.77
CA ASN A 59 -13.78 -15.55 -4.13
C ASN A 59 -14.01 -14.09 -4.53
N TYR A 60 -13.05 -13.50 -5.19
CA TYR A 60 -13.17 -12.14 -5.70
C TYR A 60 -14.13 -12.05 -6.90
N PRO A 61 -14.97 -11.01 -6.98
CA PRO A 61 -15.78 -10.76 -8.18
C PRO A 61 -14.88 -10.44 -9.38
N THR A 62 -15.39 -10.71 -10.59
CA THR A 62 -14.62 -10.54 -11.85
C THR A 62 -14.01 -9.16 -11.97
N GLU A 63 -14.76 -8.11 -11.62
CA GLU A 63 -14.29 -6.73 -11.69
C GLU A 63 -13.07 -6.46 -10.75
N ALA A 64 -12.98 -7.16 -9.62
CA ALA A 64 -11.84 -7.07 -8.70
C ALA A 64 -10.62 -7.80 -9.25
N LEU A 65 -10.80 -9.00 -9.79
CA LEU A 65 -9.71 -9.76 -10.43
C LEU A 65 -9.12 -9.00 -11.61
N GLU A 66 -9.97 -8.41 -12.46
CA GLU A 66 -9.57 -7.53 -13.55
C GLU A 66 -8.79 -6.31 -13.05
N TYR A 67 -9.26 -5.69 -11.97
CA TYR A 67 -8.55 -4.58 -11.32
C TYR A 67 -7.15 -4.98 -10.85
N PHE A 68 -7.00 -6.12 -10.18
CA PHE A 68 -5.69 -6.59 -9.70
C PHE A 68 -4.73 -6.86 -10.86
N GLU A 69 -5.22 -7.51 -11.93
CA GLU A 69 -4.40 -7.74 -13.14
C GLU A 69 -4.01 -6.41 -13.81
N ASN A 70 -4.95 -5.47 -13.99
CA ASN A 70 -4.68 -4.16 -14.58
C ASN A 70 -3.64 -3.38 -13.76
N LYS A 71 -3.68 -3.47 -12.41
CA LYS A 71 -2.66 -2.86 -11.56
C LYS A 71 -1.29 -3.52 -11.71
N ALA A 72 -1.24 -4.84 -11.86
CA ALA A 72 -0.01 -5.56 -12.12
C ALA A 72 0.59 -5.18 -13.49
N VAL A 73 -0.25 -5.09 -14.54
CA VAL A 73 0.16 -4.61 -15.88
C VAL A 73 0.70 -3.17 -15.84
N GLN A 74 0.00 -2.26 -15.16
CA GLN A 74 0.47 -0.87 -15.01
C GLN A 74 1.81 -0.81 -14.28
N ARG A 75 2.01 -1.62 -13.23
CA ARG A 75 3.27 -1.71 -12.48
C ARG A 75 4.39 -2.28 -13.34
N GLU A 76 4.14 -3.37 -14.07
CA GLU A 76 5.10 -3.93 -15.02
C GLU A 76 5.52 -2.88 -16.06
N TYR A 77 4.57 -2.15 -16.65
CA TYR A 77 4.84 -1.08 -17.59
C TYR A 77 5.77 0.00 -17.03
N ILE A 78 5.52 0.47 -15.79
CA ILE A 78 6.38 1.45 -15.13
C ILE A 78 7.79 0.88 -14.90
N ILE A 79 7.89 -0.35 -14.40
CA ILE A 79 9.16 -1.05 -14.13
C ILE A 79 9.95 -1.22 -15.44
N ARG A 80 9.31 -1.69 -16.51
CA ARG A 80 9.98 -1.92 -17.78
C ARG A 80 10.42 -0.64 -18.49
N LYS A 81 9.68 0.44 -18.35
CA LYS A 81 10.15 1.78 -18.81
C LYS A 81 11.47 2.21 -18.19
N ILE A 82 11.79 1.73 -16.98
CA ILE A 82 13.03 2.08 -16.26
C ILE A 82 14.12 1.03 -16.49
N LEU A 83 13.79 -0.27 -16.40
CA LEU A 83 14.76 -1.37 -16.47
C LEU A 83 15.04 -1.89 -17.89
N GLY A 84 14.15 -1.57 -18.85
CA GLY A 84 14.18 -2.10 -20.23
C GLY A 84 13.20 -3.26 -20.45
N GLU A 85 12.64 -3.33 -21.65
CA GLU A 85 11.58 -4.26 -22.04
C GLU A 85 12.03 -5.72 -22.05
N ASP A 86 13.24 -6.01 -22.53
CA ASP A 86 13.75 -7.37 -22.77
C ASP A 86 14.42 -8.00 -21.54
N ARG A 87 14.49 -7.28 -20.41
CA ARG A 87 15.15 -7.79 -19.21
C ARG A 87 14.34 -8.92 -18.59
N LYS A 88 14.95 -10.11 -18.44
CA LYS A 88 14.38 -11.18 -17.62
C LYS A 88 14.42 -10.73 -16.16
N LEU A 89 13.24 -10.59 -15.56
CA LEU A 89 13.10 -10.08 -14.19
C LEU A 89 13.15 -11.22 -13.18
N ARG A 90 13.75 -10.92 -12.04
CA ARG A 90 13.69 -11.71 -10.81
C ARG A 90 13.00 -10.84 -9.75
N ILE A 91 11.83 -11.28 -9.28
CA ILE A 91 10.92 -10.51 -8.44
C ILE A 91 10.88 -11.10 -7.03
N LEU A 92 11.06 -10.28 -6.02
CA LEU A 92 10.75 -10.59 -4.63
C LEU A 92 9.52 -9.77 -4.22
N ASP A 93 8.51 -10.42 -3.63
CA ASP A 93 7.32 -9.76 -3.09
C ASP A 93 7.22 -10.02 -1.59
N ILE A 94 7.37 -8.96 -0.79
CA ILE A 94 7.38 -9.00 0.68
C ILE A 94 5.98 -8.64 1.18
N GLY A 95 5.33 -9.57 1.89
CA GLY A 95 3.91 -9.50 2.22
C GLY A 95 3.06 -9.76 0.98
N CYS A 96 3.33 -10.89 0.31
CA CYS A 96 2.76 -11.17 -1.02
C CYS A 96 1.26 -11.51 -1.02
N GLY A 97 0.65 -11.72 0.14
CA GLY A 97 -0.77 -11.89 0.31
C GLY A 97 -1.36 -13.02 -0.53
N GLU A 98 -2.34 -12.70 -1.37
CA GLU A 98 -2.98 -13.63 -2.29
C GLU A 98 -2.15 -13.95 -3.54
N GLY A 99 -1.03 -13.26 -3.75
CA GLY A 99 -0.07 -13.54 -4.80
C GLY A 99 -0.45 -13.06 -6.21
N PHE A 100 -1.43 -12.18 -6.38
CA PHE A 100 -1.87 -11.71 -7.71
C PHE A 100 -0.72 -11.07 -8.51
N LEU A 101 0.12 -10.25 -7.88
CA LEU A 101 1.27 -9.64 -8.55
C LEU A 101 2.32 -10.69 -8.95
N LEU A 102 2.64 -11.63 -8.06
CA LEU A 102 3.57 -12.72 -8.36
C LEU A 102 3.07 -13.59 -9.50
N GLN A 103 1.77 -13.88 -9.53
CA GLN A 103 1.14 -14.65 -10.61
C GLN A 103 1.27 -13.96 -11.96
N HIS A 104 1.04 -12.64 -11.99
CA HIS A 104 1.23 -11.85 -13.21
C HIS A 104 2.68 -11.99 -13.74
N PHE A 105 3.67 -11.72 -12.89
CA PHE A 105 5.07 -11.81 -13.28
C PHE A 105 5.52 -13.24 -13.66
N LEU A 106 5.03 -14.25 -12.96
CA LEU A 106 5.29 -15.66 -13.32
C LEU A 106 4.76 -15.97 -14.72
N ASN A 107 3.54 -15.53 -15.05
CA ASN A 107 2.94 -15.69 -16.38
C ASN A 107 3.75 -14.97 -17.48
N LYS A 108 4.48 -13.91 -17.14
CA LYS A 108 5.41 -13.21 -18.03
C LYS A 108 6.82 -13.82 -18.09
N GLY A 109 7.03 -14.99 -17.43
CA GLY A 109 8.30 -15.70 -17.44
C GLY A 109 9.37 -15.14 -16.51
N ALA A 110 9.00 -14.30 -15.54
CA ALA A 110 9.89 -13.86 -14.48
C ALA A 110 10.17 -15.00 -13.48
N GLU A 111 11.31 -14.92 -12.79
CA GLU A 111 11.55 -15.70 -11.58
C GLU A 111 10.91 -14.96 -10.40
N VAL A 112 10.08 -15.68 -9.61
CA VAL A 112 9.33 -15.07 -8.52
C VAL A 112 9.66 -15.72 -7.18
N CYS A 113 9.62 -14.93 -6.11
CA CYS A 113 9.73 -15.36 -4.73
C CYS A 113 8.79 -14.50 -3.89
N GLY A 114 7.95 -15.13 -3.07
CA GLY A 114 7.05 -14.46 -2.13
C GLY A 114 7.50 -14.66 -0.69
N ILE A 115 7.27 -13.66 0.16
CA ILE A 115 7.40 -13.77 1.61
C ILE A 115 6.07 -13.36 2.23
N ASP A 116 5.51 -14.20 3.10
CA ASP A 116 4.33 -13.84 3.90
C ASP A 116 4.31 -14.63 5.21
N TYR A 117 3.66 -14.11 6.24
CA TYR A 117 3.40 -14.86 7.49
C TYR A 117 2.43 -16.00 7.25
N SER A 118 1.42 -15.78 6.40
CA SER A 118 0.36 -16.74 6.10
C SER A 118 0.47 -17.27 4.68
N LYS A 119 0.23 -18.55 4.50
CA LYS A 119 0.05 -19.16 3.19
C LYS A 119 -1.41 -19.11 2.71
N TYR A 120 -2.33 -18.71 3.58
CA TYR A 120 -3.77 -18.81 3.34
C TYR A 120 -4.22 -18.04 2.09
N GLY A 121 -3.76 -16.82 1.90
CA GLY A 121 -4.10 -16.01 0.72
C GLY A 121 -3.70 -16.70 -0.59
N ILE A 122 -2.48 -17.21 -0.66
CA ILE A 122 -1.97 -17.96 -1.82
C ILE A 122 -2.71 -19.28 -1.99
N GLU A 123 -2.94 -20.06 -0.93
CA GLU A 123 -3.64 -21.35 -1.00
C GLU A 123 -5.03 -21.23 -1.63
N HIS A 124 -5.74 -20.13 -1.37
CA HIS A 124 -7.10 -19.93 -1.84
C HIS A 124 -7.20 -19.27 -3.22
N ASN A 125 -6.28 -18.34 -3.53
CA ASN A 125 -6.38 -17.53 -4.74
C ASN A 125 -5.40 -17.97 -5.84
N ASN A 126 -4.17 -18.35 -5.50
CA ASN A 126 -3.11 -18.69 -6.45
C ASN A 126 -2.26 -19.88 -5.97
N PRO A 127 -2.85 -21.08 -5.75
CA PRO A 127 -2.16 -22.21 -5.12
C PRO A 127 -0.92 -22.70 -5.87
N GLN A 128 -0.80 -22.41 -7.16
CA GLN A 128 0.38 -22.72 -7.98
C GLN A 128 1.63 -21.91 -7.55
N LEU A 129 1.47 -20.85 -6.75
CA LEU A 129 2.58 -20.07 -6.19
C LEU A 129 3.16 -20.63 -4.89
N LEU A 130 2.53 -21.64 -4.27
CA LEU A 130 3.03 -22.23 -3.02
C LEU A 130 4.50 -22.66 -3.08
N PRO A 131 5.03 -23.25 -4.19
CA PRO A 131 6.45 -23.59 -4.28
C PRO A 131 7.41 -22.37 -4.25
N PHE A 132 6.91 -21.18 -4.47
CA PHE A 132 7.67 -19.93 -4.50
C PHE A 132 7.50 -19.10 -3.22
N LEU A 133 6.69 -19.58 -2.26
CA LEU A 133 6.43 -18.91 -0.99
C LEU A 133 7.46 -19.31 0.07
N MET A 134 8.07 -18.32 0.70
CA MET A 134 8.81 -18.43 1.95
C MET A 134 7.92 -17.94 3.10
N GLN A 135 7.29 -18.86 3.82
CA GLN A 135 6.40 -18.51 4.93
C GLN A 135 7.20 -18.11 6.19
N GLY A 136 6.84 -16.97 6.80
CA GLY A 136 7.35 -16.51 8.08
C GLY A 136 7.70 -15.03 8.13
N ASP A 137 8.45 -14.67 9.16
CA ASP A 137 8.90 -13.31 9.44
C ASP A 137 9.79 -12.76 8.34
N CYS A 138 9.37 -11.63 7.73
CA CYS A 138 10.08 -11.04 6.58
C CYS A 138 11.52 -10.61 6.92
N TYR A 139 11.78 -10.13 8.13
CA TYR A 139 13.13 -9.72 8.54
C TYR A 139 14.08 -10.93 8.56
N LYS A 140 13.66 -12.03 9.20
CA LYS A 140 14.44 -13.26 9.29
C LYS A 140 14.66 -13.91 7.92
N ILE A 141 13.64 -13.86 7.05
CA ILE A 141 13.76 -14.43 5.70
C ILE A 141 14.69 -13.56 4.85
N LEU A 142 14.58 -12.23 4.93
CA LEU A 142 15.51 -11.33 4.24
C LEU A 142 16.97 -11.53 4.70
N GLU A 143 17.22 -11.72 6.00
CA GLU A 143 18.56 -12.05 6.50
C GLU A 143 19.11 -13.33 5.88
N LYS A 144 18.30 -14.40 5.77
CA LYS A 144 18.69 -15.64 5.09
C LYS A 144 18.96 -15.44 3.59
N LEU A 145 18.14 -14.65 2.89
CA LEU A 145 18.39 -14.31 1.49
C LEU A 145 19.70 -13.56 1.30
N ILE A 146 20.02 -12.65 2.22
CA ILE A 146 21.30 -11.92 2.24
C ILE A 146 22.49 -12.85 2.49
N GLU A 147 22.39 -13.79 3.44
CA GLU A 147 23.42 -14.80 3.73
C GLU A 147 23.70 -15.68 2.51
N ASN A 148 22.66 -15.99 1.73
CA ASN A 148 22.75 -16.78 0.50
C ASN A 148 23.17 -15.96 -0.73
N ASN A 149 23.44 -14.64 -0.58
CA ASN A 149 23.74 -13.70 -1.67
C ASN A 149 22.65 -13.63 -2.75
N GLU A 150 21.39 -13.79 -2.36
CA GLU A 150 20.25 -13.69 -3.24
C GLU A 150 19.96 -12.22 -3.56
N VAL A 151 19.80 -11.91 -4.86
CA VAL A 151 19.48 -10.56 -5.32
C VAL A 151 18.39 -10.56 -6.39
N PHE A 152 17.59 -9.49 -6.41
CA PHE A 152 16.40 -9.37 -7.24
C PHE A 152 16.46 -8.11 -8.10
N ASP A 153 15.84 -8.17 -9.29
CA ASP A 153 15.69 -7.01 -10.17
C ASP A 153 14.65 -6.04 -9.62
N VAL A 154 13.60 -6.58 -9.01
CA VAL A 154 12.54 -5.81 -8.35
C VAL A 154 12.24 -6.40 -7.00
N VAL A 155 12.19 -5.58 -5.97
CA VAL A 155 11.62 -5.92 -4.67
C VAL A 155 10.30 -5.16 -4.53
N ASN A 156 9.21 -5.92 -4.47
CA ASN A 156 7.88 -5.38 -4.22
C ASN A 156 7.49 -5.50 -2.76
N THR A 157 6.68 -4.57 -2.26
CA THR A 157 6.07 -4.64 -0.93
C THR A 157 4.78 -3.82 -0.94
N ASP A 158 3.64 -4.52 -0.89
CA ASP A 158 2.31 -3.90 -0.94
C ASP A 158 1.66 -3.91 0.45
N CYS A 159 1.33 -2.71 0.98
CA CYS A 159 0.66 -2.52 2.27
C CYS A 159 1.33 -3.30 3.43
N THR A 160 2.66 -3.43 3.37
CA THR A 160 3.47 -4.13 4.37
C THR A 160 4.34 -3.15 5.14
N LEU A 161 4.91 -2.14 4.44
CA LEU A 161 5.80 -1.14 5.05
C LEU A 161 5.11 -0.33 6.15
N ASP A 162 3.83 -0.04 6.00
CA ASP A 162 2.99 0.69 6.96
C ASP A 162 2.52 -0.18 8.14
N MET A 163 2.63 -1.52 8.00
CA MET A 163 2.23 -2.50 9.00
C MET A 163 3.40 -3.04 9.85
N VAL A 164 4.63 -2.98 9.35
CA VAL A 164 5.77 -3.56 10.07
C VAL A 164 6.20 -2.70 11.27
N PRO A 165 6.71 -3.31 12.36
CA PRO A 165 7.12 -2.59 13.57
C PRO A 165 8.34 -1.69 13.35
N ASN A 166 9.24 -2.05 12.42
CA ASN A 166 10.46 -1.30 12.12
C ASN A 166 10.66 -1.12 10.61
N PRO A 167 9.99 -0.13 9.98
CA PRO A 167 10.10 0.10 8.55
C PRO A 167 11.51 0.55 8.11
N GLU A 168 12.30 1.20 8.96
CA GLU A 168 13.68 1.57 8.64
C GLU A 168 14.56 0.32 8.47
N LEU A 169 14.45 -0.67 9.36
CA LEU A 169 15.17 -1.94 9.26
C LEU A 169 14.75 -2.69 7.98
N LEU A 170 13.45 -2.70 7.65
CA LEU A 170 12.98 -3.34 6.43
C LEU A 170 13.65 -2.73 5.19
N LEU A 171 13.72 -1.39 5.07
CA LEU A 171 14.41 -0.73 3.96
C LEU A 171 15.91 -1.05 3.92
N GLN A 172 16.57 -1.16 5.07
CA GLN A 172 18.00 -1.54 5.14
C GLN A 172 18.24 -2.96 4.63
N LEU A 173 17.36 -3.91 4.95
CA LEU A 173 17.44 -5.29 4.46
C LEU A 173 17.10 -5.36 2.96
N ILE A 174 16.06 -4.68 2.51
CA ILE A 174 15.69 -4.59 1.08
C ILE A 174 16.89 -4.09 0.26
N LYS A 175 17.62 -3.09 0.74
CA LYS A 175 18.80 -2.53 0.06
C LYS A 175 19.88 -3.57 -0.23
N ARG A 176 19.94 -4.65 0.55
CA ARG A 176 20.95 -5.71 0.42
C ARG A 176 20.50 -6.84 -0.52
N VAL A 177 19.21 -6.96 -0.79
CA VAL A 177 18.66 -8.00 -1.68
C VAL A 177 18.19 -7.43 -3.04
N VAL A 178 18.12 -6.12 -3.22
CA VAL A 178 17.86 -5.50 -4.52
C VAL A 178 19.18 -5.32 -5.27
N LYS A 179 19.21 -5.61 -6.57
CA LYS A 179 20.37 -5.35 -7.44
C LYS A 179 20.69 -3.85 -7.46
N LYS A 180 21.96 -3.50 -7.71
CA LYS A 180 22.41 -2.11 -7.76
C LYS A 180 21.62 -1.25 -8.77
N ASP A 181 21.23 -1.83 -9.87
CA ASP A 181 20.40 -1.23 -10.93
C ASP A 181 18.93 -1.68 -10.85
N GLY A 182 18.55 -2.32 -9.75
CA GLY A 182 17.19 -2.80 -9.50
C GLY A 182 16.26 -1.72 -8.94
N LEU A 183 14.99 -2.08 -8.81
CA LEU A 183 13.93 -1.19 -8.32
C LEU A 183 13.23 -1.76 -7.08
N ILE A 184 12.71 -0.84 -6.31
CA ILE A 184 11.73 -1.14 -5.26
C ILE A 184 10.40 -0.57 -5.71
N ALA A 185 9.36 -1.41 -5.74
CA ALA A 185 7.97 -1.02 -5.90
C ALA A 185 7.31 -1.16 -4.52
N CYS A 186 6.97 -0.05 -3.89
CA CYS A 186 6.39 -0.05 -2.56
C CYS A 186 5.02 0.62 -2.59
N LYS A 187 4.01 -0.09 -2.12
CA LYS A 187 2.66 0.46 -1.94
C LYS A 187 2.36 0.60 -0.46
N VAL A 188 1.82 1.76 -0.09
CA VAL A 188 1.39 2.10 1.28
C VAL A 188 0.02 2.74 1.26
N SER A 189 -0.69 2.66 2.37
CA SER A 189 -1.91 3.45 2.56
C SER A 189 -1.59 4.95 2.55
N ASN A 190 -2.40 5.73 1.84
CA ASN A 190 -2.30 7.19 1.80
C ASN A 190 -3.11 7.77 2.94
N ASN A 191 -2.44 8.22 3.99
CA ASN A 191 -3.08 8.68 5.23
C ASN A 191 -2.63 10.09 5.56
N TYR A 192 -3.53 10.89 6.15
CA TYR A 192 -3.28 12.32 6.39
C TYR A 192 -2.87 13.06 5.12
N SER A 193 -3.42 12.65 3.97
CA SER A 193 -3.20 13.32 2.70
C SER A 193 -3.87 14.70 2.68
N ASP A 194 -3.42 15.58 1.79
CA ASP A 194 -4.02 16.92 1.64
C ASP A 194 -5.51 16.82 1.35
N PHE A 195 -5.93 15.83 0.55
CA PHE A 195 -7.34 15.58 0.25
C PHE A 195 -8.13 15.20 1.52
N GLN A 196 -7.65 14.24 2.31
CA GLN A 196 -8.29 13.82 3.55
C GLN A 196 -8.36 14.95 4.58
N ILE A 197 -7.29 15.73 4.71
CA ILE A 197 -7.25 16.89 5.61
C ILE A 197 -8.29 17.94 5.19
N GLU A 198 -8.47 18.16 3.89
CA GLU A 198 -9.49 19.10 3.40
C GLU A 198 -10.92 18.59 3.67
N LEU A 199 -11.17 17.27 3.54
CA LEU A 199 -12.47 16.68 3.90
C LEU A 199 -12.79 16.82 5.39
N LEU A 200 -11.79 16.75 6.27
CA LEU A 200 -11.97 17.02 7.70
C LEU A 200 -12.24 18.52 7.97
N LYS A 201 -11.49 19.42 7.33
CA LYS A 201 -11.64 20.87 7.52
C LYS A 201 -13.00 21.39 7.08
N ASN A 202 -13.51 20.90 5.95
CA ASN A 202 -14.79 21.34 5.42
C ASN A 202 -16.00 20.60 6.03
N GLY A 203 -15.74 19.63 6.94
CA GLY A 203 -16.79 18.89 7.65
C GLY A 203 -17.43 17.74 6.86
N THR A 204 -16.88 17.39 5.69
CA THR A 204 -17.31 16.20 4.92
C THR A 204 -17.04 14.91 5.69
N LEU A 205 -15.95 14.88 6.48
CA LEU A 205 -15.62 13.82 7.43
C LEU A 205 -15.70 14.32 8.87
N SER A 206 -16.25 13.51 9.75
CA SER A 206 -16.37 13.83 11.17
C SER A 206 -15.11 13.51 11.98
N LYS A 207 -14.31 12.54 11.54
CA LYS A 207 -13.05 12.11 12.16
C LYS A 207 -12.14 11.37 11.16
N GLU A 208 -10.94 10.98 11.61
CA GLU A 208 -9.96 10.21 10.84
C GLU A 208 -10.39 8.75 10.76
N PHE A 209 -10.98 8.34 9.63
CA PHE A 209 -11.40 6.95 9.41
C PHE A 209 -10.24 5.99 9.14
N TRP A 210 -9.07 6.53 8.77
CA TRP A 210 -7.88 5.75 8.44
C TRP A 210 -7.04 5.35 9.65
N LEU A 211 -7.39 5.86 10.86
CA LEU A 211 -6.66 5.56 12.08
C LEU A 211 -7.05 4.18 12.63
N ASP A 212 -6.14 3.25 12.54
CA ASP A 212 -6.24 1.90 13.12
C ASP A 212 -5.10 1.66 14.11
N GLU A 213 -5.43 1.66 15.41
CA GLU A 213 -4.47 1.52 16.49
C GLU A 213 -3.92 0.09 16.65
N LYS A 214 -4.55 -0.90 16.03
CA LYS A 214 -4.18 -2.31 16.17
C LYS A 214 -3.30 -2.80 15.02
N GLY A 215 -3.56 -2.34 13.80
CA GLY A 215 -2.94 -2.86 12.60
C GLY A 215 -1.78 -2.02 12.07
N HIS A 216 -1.92 -0.69 12.09
CA HIS A 216 -1.00 0.21 11.37
C HIS A 216 -0.17 1.09 12.31
N PRO A 217 1.11 0.76 12.56
CA PRO A 217 2.01 1.64 13.34
C PRO A 217 2.45 2.91 12.59
N SER A 218 2.37 2.92 11.25
CA SER A 218 2.83 4.02 10.39
C SER A 218 1.75 4.50 9.42
N TYR A 219 1.57 5.81 9.28
CA TYR A 219 0.56 6.48 8.46
C TYR A 219 1.26 7.41 7.47
N PHE A 220 1.54 6.89 6.28
CA PHE A 220 2.24 7.63 5.24
C PHE A 220 1.31 8.59 4.52
N ASN A 221 1.82 9.79 4.22
CA ASN A 221 1.36 10.64 3.13
C ASN A 221 2.45 10.68 2.06
N LYS A 222 2.16 11.24 0.90
CA LYS A 222 3.10 11.24 -0.22
C LYS A 222 4.47 11.82 0.14
N ASP A 223 4.51 13.00 0.76
CA ASP A 223 5.78 13.68 1.06
C ASP A 223 6.58 12.93 2.11
N GLY A 224 5.92 12.47 3.18
CA GLY A 224 6.56 11.65 4.21
C GLY A 224 7.09 10.33 3.67
N PHE A 225 6.39 9.72 2.73
CA PHE A 225 6.79 8.49 2.05
C PHE A 225 8.06 8.70 1.22
N VAL A 226 8.09 9.73 0.39
CA VAL A 226 9.27 10.06 -0.44
C VAL A 226 10.46 10.45 0.45
N ASN A 227 10.27 11.31 1.45
CA ASN A 227 11.33 11.73 2.37
C ASN A 227 11.91 10.55 3.17
N PHE A 228 11.06 9.58 3.54
CA PHE A 228 11.50 8.38 4.26
C PHE A 228 12.43 7.53 3.41
N PHE A 229 12.07 7.28 2.15
CA PHE A 229 12.94 6.56 1.22
C PHE A 229 14.24 7.32 0.91
N ASP A 230 14.14 8.64 0.68
CA ASP A 230 15.30 9.49 0.40
C ASP A 230 16.33 9.45 1.53
N ALA A 231 15.88 9.59 2.76
CA ALA A 231 16.72 9.54 3.96
C ALA A 231 17.37 8.16 4.21
N ASN A 232 16.74 7.08 3.69
CA ASN A 232 17.28 5.72 3.75
C ASN A 232 18.17 5.35 2.54
N GLY A 233 18.50 6.33 1.68
CA GLY A 233 19.44 6.17 0.58
C GLY A 233 18.81 5.59 -0.69
N TYR A 234 17.55 5.95 -0.96
CA TYR A 234 16.85 5.63 -2.18
C TYR A 234 16.48 6.90 -2.97
N GLU A 235 16.36 6.77 -4.27
CA GLU A 235 15.91 7.82 -5.18
C GLU A 235 14.50 7.51 -5.68
N CYS A 236 13.56 8.45 -5.55
CA CYS A 236 12.20 8.31 -6.04
C CYS A 236 12.16 8.47 -7.57
N LYS A 237 11.64 7.46 -8.28
CA LYS A 237 11.42 7.48 -9.74
C LYS A 237 9.99 7.89 -10.10
N GLY A 238 9.04 7.76 -9.17
CA GLY A 238 7.66 8.21 -9.33
C GLY A 238 6.79 7.72 -8.19
N VAL A 239 5.69 8.45 -7.95
CA VAL A 239 4.61 8.04 -7.02
C VAL A 239 3.30 8.11 -7.78
N TYR A 240 2.47 7.10 -7.63
CA TYR A 240 1.20 6.91 -8.32
C TYR A 240 0.11 6.62 -7.31
N SER A 241 -1.07 7.17 -7.52
CA SER A 241 -2.27 6.84 -6.75
C SER A 241 -2.84 5.51 -7.17
N GLU A 242 -3.40 4.80 -6.23
CA GLU A 242 -4.28 3.65 -6.46
C GLU A 242 -5.53 3.78 -5.59
N ARG A 243 -6.60 3.08 -5.99
CA ARG A 243 -7.90 3.02 -5.29
C ARG A 243 -8.57 4.39 -5.12
N LEU A 244 -9.23 4.85 -6.18
CA LEU A 244 -9.93 6.16 -6.20
C LEU A 244 -11.25 6.15 -5.40
N ILE A 245 -11.44 5.21 -4.50
CA ILE A 245 -12.67 5.05 -3.70
C ILE A 245 -13.00 6.31 -2.88
N GLU A 246 -11.98 7.06 -2.44
CA GLU A 246 -12.17 8.25 -1.60
C GLU A 246 -12.95 9.38 -2.29
N LEU A 247 -13.03 9.38 -3.63
CA LEU A 247 -13.88 10.31 -4.36
C LEU A 247 -15.36 10.18 -4.00
N ASN A 248 -15.80 9.00 -3.55
CA ASN A 248 -17.17 8.76 -3.09
C ASN A 248 -17.49 9.51 -1.78
N LEU A 249 -16.48 9.88 -0.98
CA LEU A 249 -16.67 10.62 0.26
C LEU A 249 -17.26 12.02 0.04
N MET A 250 -17.07 12.59 -1.15
CA MET A 250 -17.59 13.93 -1.53
C MET A 250 -19.12 13.97 -1.70
N ASN A 251 -19.77 12.83 -1.83
CA ASN A 251 -21.21 12.75 -2.03
C ASN A 251 -21.88 12.16 -0.78
N GLU A 252 -22.84 12.90 -0.20
CA GLU A 252 -23.56 12.48 1.01
C GLU A 252 -24.27 11.12 0.87
N LEU A 253 -24.63 10.69 -0.35
CA LEU A 253 -25.28 9.41 -0.60
C LEU A 253 -24.29 8.24 -0.67
N THR A 254 -23.03 8.52 -0.98
CA THR A 254 -21.95 7.53 -1.17
C THR A 254 -20.77 7.73 -0.22
N ASN A 255 -20.91 8.61 0.77
CA ASN A 255 -19.92 8.72 1.85
C ASN A 255 -19.96 7.46 2.71
N TYR A 256 -19.19 6.46 2.30
CA TYR A 256 -19.16 5.12 2.90
C TYR A 256 -18.63 5.11 4.34
N TYR A 257 -18.03 6.21 4.77
CA TYR A 257 -17.61 6.37 6.15
C TYR A 257 -18.81 6.72 7.06
N GLU A 258 -19.64 7.68 6.65
CA GLU A 258 -20.86 8.04 7.38
C GLU A 258 -22.01 7.04 7.11
N LYS A 259 -21.94 6.30 5.99
CA LYS A 259 -22.92 5.30 5.54
C LYS A 259 -22.21 4.00 5.16
N PRO A 260 -21.76 3.18 6.14
CA PRO A 260 -20.99 1.96 5.89
C PRO A 260 -21.66 0.96 4.93
N GLU A 261 -22.98 0.93 4.89
CA GLU A 261 -23.76 0.08 3.98
C GLU A 261 -23.51 0.36 2.50
N THR A 262 -22.99 1.54 2.16
CA THR A 262 -22.62 1.91 0.79
C THR A 262 -21.22 1.44 0.39
N GLY A 263 -20.41 1.01 1.33
CA GLY A 263 -19.00 0.70 1.13
C GLY A 263 -18.73 -0.29 0.01
N LYS A 264 -19.42 -1.44 -0.01
CA LYS A 264 -19.26 -2.45 -1.08
C LYS A 264 -19.60 -1.90 -2.48
N ALA A 265 -20.63 -1.06 -2.59
CA ALA A 265 -20.99 -0.42 -3.86
C ALA A 265 -19.94 0.61 -4.31
N CYS A 266 -19.37 1.37 -3.37
CA CYS A 266 -18.30 2.33 -3.63
C CYS A 266 -17.03 1.62 -4.11
N TRP A 267 -16.62 0.51 -3.46
CA TRP A 267 -15.50 -0.32 -3.90
C TRP A 267 -15.68 -0.84 -5.31
N LYS A 268 -16.85 -1.45 -5.59
CA LYS A 268 -17.18 -1.95 -6.93
C LYS A 268 -17.12 -0.85 -7.99
N THR A 269 -17.61 0.34 -7.66
CA THR A 269 -17.57 1.50 -8.57
C THR A 269 -16.15 1.96 -8.84
N ALA A 270 -15.29 2.02 -7.81
CA ALA A 270 -13.88 2.38 -7.96
C ALA A 270 -13.15 1.41 -8.88
N PHE A 271 -13.32 0.09 -8.70
CA PHE A 271 -12.74 -0.91 -9.60
C PHE A 271 -13.19 -0.73 -11.05
N LYS A 272 -14.49 -0.54 -11.28
CA LYS A 272 -15.03 -0.32 -12.63
C LYS A 272 -14.47 0.94 -13.29
N ILE A 273 -14.35 2.04 -12.55
CA ILE A 273 -13.77 3.28 -13.07
C ILE A 273 -12.30 3.04 -13.46
N GLU A 274 -11.50 2.44 -12.60
CA GLU A 274 -10.08 2.23 -12.87
C GLU A 274 -9.83 1.21 -13.98
N ASN A 275 -10.65 0.14 -14.08
CA ASN A 275 -10.61 -0.79 -15.22
C ASN A 275 -10.97 -0.07 -16.52
N MET A 276 -12.04 0.69 -16.54
CA MET A 276 -12.44 1.46 -17.74
C MET A 276 -11.36 2.46 -18.18
N LEU A 277 -10.71 3.15 -17.23
CA LEU A 277 -9.61 4.05 -17.55
C LEU A 277 -8.42 3.29 -18.17
N HIS A 278 -8.09 2.11 -17.61
CA HIS A 278 -7.05 1.24 -18.15
C HIS A 278 -7.35 0.81 -19.57
N ASP A 279 -8.58 0.37 -19.85
CA ASP A 279 -9.02 -0.08 -21.17
C ASP A 279 -9.03 1.03 -22.22
N LEU A 280 -9.37 2.26 -21.82
CA LEU A 280 -9.33 3.43 -22.70
C LEU A 280 -7.87 3.80 -23.08
N SER A 281 -6.98 3.84 -22.11
CA SER A 281 -5.56 4.08 -22.31
C SER A 281 -4.78 3.77 -21.04
N MET A 282 -4.08 2.66 -21.01
CA MET A 282 -3.23 2.27 -19.88
C MET A 282 -2.15 3.31 -19.58
N GLU A 283 -1.49 3.84 -20.61
CA GLU A 283 -0.44 4.86 -20.46
C GLU A 283 -0.98 6.17 -19.85
N ASP A 284 -2.12 6.67 -20.36
CA ASP A 284 -2.73 7.89 -19.81
C ASP A 284 -3.27 7.66 -18.40
N THR A 285 -3.75 6.45 -18.11
CA THR A 285 -4.16 6.06 -16.75
C THR A 285 -2.98 6.15 -15.78
N VAL A 286 -1.82 5.60 -16.13
CA VAL A 286 -0.60 5.72 -15.31
C VAL A 286 -0.21 7.19 -15.10
N ASN A 287 -0.30 8.02 -16.15
CA ASN A 287 0.00 9.45 -16.05
C ASN A 287 -1.00 10.19 -15.15
N ILE A 288 -2.29 9.92 -15.27
CA ILE A 288 -3.34 10.51 -14.41
C ILE A 288 -3.13 10.10 -12.93
N MET A 289 -2.84 8.82 -12.66
CA MET A 289 -2.57 8.33 -11.31
C MET A 289 -1.35 9.04 -10.68
N ARG A 290 -0.35 9.38 -11.47
CA ARG A 290 0.78 10.20 -11.02
C ARG A 290 0.34 11.62 -10.63
N LEU A 291 -0.55 12.24 -11.41
CA LEU A 291 -1.08 13.58 -11.11
C LEU A 291 -1.98 13.55 -9.87
N PHE A 292 -2.81 12.52 -9.71
CA PHE A 292 -3.62 12.33 -8.51
C PHE A 292 -2.77 12.17 -7.25
N ALA A 293 -1.68 11.41 -7.30
CA ALA A 293 -0.74 11.31 -6.19
C ALA A 293 -0.18 12.68 -5.78
N ASN A 294 0.09 13.59 -6.74
CA ASN A 294 0.54 14.94 -6.45
C ASN A 294 -0.50 15.82 -5.75
N MET A 295 -1.77 15.51 -5.90
CA MET A 295 -2.89 16.19 -5.24
C MET A 295 -3.34 15.49 -3.94
N GLY A 296 -2.65 14.43 -3.52
CA GLY A 296 -3.01 13.66 -2.34
C GLY A 296 -4.26 12.79 -2.50
N LEU A 297 -4.74 12.59 -3.75
CA LEU A 297 -5.89 11.74 -4.07
C LEU A 297 -5.50 10.26 -4.14
N GLY A 298 -6.46 9.38 -3.84
CA GLY A 298 -6.31 7.93 -3.85
C GLY A 298 -6.01 7.36 -2.46
N ARG A 299 -6.60 6.21 -2.18
CA ARG A 299 -6.50 5.54 -0.87
C ARG A 299 -5.12 4.92 -0.64
N GLU A 300 -4.39 4.64 -1.71
CA GLU A 300 -3.05 4.04 -1.69
C GLU A 300 -2.09 4.81 -2.58
N LEU A 301 -0.81 4.72 -2.25
CA LEU A 301 0.31 5.28 -3.00
C LEU A 301 1.25 4.17 -3.39
N LEU A 302 1.49 3.99 -4.69
CA LEU A 302 2.58 3.17 -5.22
C LEU A 302 3.79 4.06 -5.50
N GLY A 303 4.88 3.85 -4.79
CA GLY A 303 6.17 4.49 -5.04
C GLY A 303 7.13 3.55 -5.77
N ILE A 304 7.85 4.07 -6.75
CA ILE A 304 8.94 3.37 -7.44
C ILE A 304 10.25 4.05 -7.06
N PHE A 305 11.20 3.28 -6.57
CA PHE A 305 12.47 3.77 -6.07
C PHE A 305 13.64 2.95 -6.61
N SER A 306 14.82 3.57 -6.70
CA SER A 306 16.10 2.88 -6.91
C SER A 306 17.05 3.15 -5.75
N VAL A 307 18.06 2.31 -5.55
CA VAL A 307 19.15 2.61 -4.61
C VAL A 307 19.98 3.77 -5.18
N LYS A 308 20.37 4.74 -4.33
CA LYS A 308 21.29 5.84 -4.68
C LYS A 308 22.71 5.36 -4.87
#